data_f607ffc6b6374a3066bb3c4067e3e0a3
#
_entry.id   f607ffc6b6374a3066bb3c4067e3e0a3
#
_cell.length_a   1.000
_cell.length_b   1.000
_cell.length_c   1.000
_cell.angle_alpha   90.00
_cell.angle_beta   90.00
_cell.angle_gamma   90.00
#
_symmetry.space_group_name_H-M   'P 1'
#
loop_
_entity.id
_entity.type
_entity.pdbx_description
1 polymer ?
#
loop_
_entity_poly.entity_id
_entity_poly.type
_entity_poly.pdbx_seq_one_letter_code
_entity_poly.pdbx_strand_id
1 'polypeptide(L)'
;MSIKLEACDTWCSKVVRQKANYTCEYCGKQDSRMECCHIHGRRAKSVRWSLDNLVCLCSYHHRYFTENPTEFTAWLEEYLGQGHMEMLLEKKNILMPTNKKLRAEIAKHYRLELRKMEQDPSYEPVSYN
;
A
#
# COMPACT_ATOMS: atom_id res chain seq x y z
N MET A 1 -5.50 19.32 -7.38
CA MET A 1 -4.12 18.94 -7.72
C MET A 1 -3.83 17.53 -7.26
N SER A 2 -3.25 16.73 -8.11
CA SER A 2 -2.81 15.39 -7.75
C SER A 2 -1.52 15.44 -6.93
N ILE A 3 -1.34 14.46 -6.06
CA ILE A 3 -0.11 14.33 -5.29
C ILE A 3 0.95 13.67 -6.17
N LYS A 4 2.11 14.30 -6.24
CA LYS A 4 3.22 13.81 -7.04
C LYS A 4 3.77 12.50 -6.48
N LEU A 5 4.00 11.52 -7.37
CA LEU A 5 4.69 10.28 -7.03
C LEU A 5 6.18 10.53 -6.85
N GLU A 6 6.75 9.94 -5.81
CA GLU A 6 8.16 10.06 -5.49
C GLU A 6 8.80 8.66 -5.40
N ALA A 7 10.13 8.62 -5.26
CA ALA A 7 10.84 7.35 -5.15
C ALA A 7 10.33 6.47 -4.02
N CYS A 8 9.98 7.07 -2.87
CA CYS A 8 9.43 6.32 -1.74
C CYS A 8 8.09 5.64 -2.08
N ASP A 9 7.26 6.26 -2.90
CA ASP A 9 6.02 5.66 -3.37
C ASP A 9 6.31 4.51 -4.33
N THR A 10 7.25 4.70 -5.24
CA THR A 10 7.60 3.69 -6.24
C THR A 10 8.14 2.42 -5.60
N TRP A 11 9.08 2.55 -4.67
CA TRP A 11 9.66 1.38 -3.99
C TRP A 11 8.64 0.69 -3.10
N CYS A 12 7.83 1.46 -2.39
CA CYS A 12 6.75 0.92 -1.57
C CYS A 12 5.75 0.13 -2.42
N SER A 13 5.34 0.68 -3.56
CA SER A 13 4.43 0.02 -4.50
C SER A 13 5.00 -1.31 -5.01
N LYS A 14 6.31 -1.36 -5.29
CA LYS A 14 6.96 -2.60 -5.73
C LYS A 14 6.91 -3.68 -4.65
N VAL A 15 7.12 -3.30 -3.40
CA VAL A 15 7.02 -4.23 -2.27
C VAL A 15 5.59 -4.79 -2.14
N VAL A 16 4.59 -3.92 -2.24
CA VAL A 16 3.17 -4.33 -2.13
C VAL A 16 2.81 -5.33 -3.23
N ARG A 17 3.21 -5.05 -4.47
CA ARG A 17 2.90 -5.92 -5.59
C ARG A 17 3.65 -7.26 -5.51
N GLN A 18 4.92 -7.23 -5.11
CA GLN A 18 5.71 -8.44 -4.92
C GLN A 18 5.16 -9.29 -3.77
N LYS A 19 4.76 -8.65 -2.67
CA LYS A 19 4.16 -9.34 -1.52
C LYS A 19 2.90 -10.10 -1.91
N ALA A 20 2.10 -9.53 -2.80
CA ALA A 20 0.87 -10.15 -3.31
C ALA A 20 1.16 -11.12 -4.46
N ASN A 21 2.43 -11.34 -4.79
CA ASN A 21 2.84 -12.16 -5.93
C ASN A 21 2.15 -11.71 -7.23
N TYR A 22 2.06 -10.39 -7.42
CA TYR A 22 1.41 -9.76 -8.57
C TYR A 22 -0.01 -10.28 -8.82
N THR A 23 -0.73 -10.54 -7.74
CA THR A 23 -2.10 -11.07 -7.77
C THR A 23 -3.05 -10.04 -7.19
N CYS A 24 -4.14 -9.76 -7.90
CA CYS A 24 -5.18 -8.87 -7.38
C CYS A 24 -5.79 -9.50 -6.13
N GLU A 25 -5.72 -8.78 -5.00
CA GLU A 25 -6.21 -9.31 -3.73
C GLU A 25 -7.74 -9.48 -3.71
N TYR A 26 -8.44 -8.84 -4.65
CA TYR A 26 -9.89 -8.98 -4.74
C TYR A 26 -10.32 -10.11 -5.68
N CYS A 27 -9.86 -10.11 -6.93
CA CYS A 27 -10.36 -11.06 -7.94
C CYS A 27 -9.41 -12.20 -8.28
N GLY A 28 -8.18 -12.18 -7.78
CA GLY A 28 -7.21 -13.23 -8.04
C GLY A 28 -6.51 -13.19 -9.39
N LYS A 29 -6.80 -12.19 -10.23
CA LYS A 29 -6.09 -12.03 -11.49
C LYS A 29 -4.61 -11.82 -11.22
N GLN A 30 -3.75 -12.47 -11.98
CA GLN A 30 -2.31 -12.36 -11.84
C GLN A 30 -1.68 -11.86 -13.14
N ASP A 31 -0.99 -10.72 -13.09
CA ASP A 31 -0.17 -10.24 -14.20
C ASP A 31 0.82 -9.18 -13.68
N SER A 32 1.77 -8.78 -14.55
CA SER A 32 2.82 -7.84 -14.18
C SER A 32 2.34 -6.39 -14.00
N ARG A 33 1.09 -6.10 -14.34
CA ARG A 33 0.54 -4.75 -14.33
C ARG A 33 -0.36 -4.47 -13.13
N MET A 34 -0.16 -5.20 -12.04
CA MET A 34 -0.87 -4.92 -10.81
C MET A 34 -0.55 -3.53 -10.29
N GLU A 35 -1.47 -2.95 -9.55
CA GLU A 35 -1.35 -1.60 -9.00
C GLU A 35 -1.42 -1.60 -7.48
N CYS A 36 -0.73 -0.65 -6.86
CA CYS A 36 -0.78 -0.45 -5.42
C CYS A 36 -1.91 0.52 -5.11
N CYS A 37 -2.90 0.05 -4.34
CA CYS A 37 -4.06 0.85 -3.97
C CYS A 37 -3.95 1.28 -2.50
N HIS A 38 -4.13 2.58 -2.24
CA HIS A 38 -4.15 3.14 -0.90
C HIS A 38 -5.57 3.05 -0.33
N ILE A 39 -5.71 2.48 0.87
CA ILE A 39 -7.00 2.45 1.57
C ILE A 39 -7.37 3.88 1.97
N HIS A 40 -6.50 4.58 2.69
CA HIS A 40 -6.59 6.02 2.90
C HIS A 40 -5.61 6.69 1.95
N GLY A 41 -6.05 7.73 1.27
CA GLY A 41 -5.29 8.36 0.21
C GLY A 41 -3.94 8.94 0.65
N ARG A 42 -3.11 9.26 -0.33
CA ARG A 42 -1.71 9.70 -0.11
C ARG A 42 -1.56 11.00 0.68
N ARG A 43 -2.64 11.76 0.89
CA ARG A 43 -2.59 12.96 1.75
C ARG A 43 -2.43 12.59 3.22
N ALA A 44 -2.88 11.40 3.62
CA ALA A 44 -2.71 10.89 4.97
C ALA A 44 -1.30 10.30 5.12
N LYS A 45 -0.31 11.16 5.37
CA LYS A 45 1.11 10.79 5.33
C LYS A 45 1.50 9.76 6.37
N SER A 46 0.82 9.71 7.51
CA SER A 46 1.09 8.71 8.54
C SER A 46 0.85 7.27 8.08
N VAL A 47 0.04 7.08 7.04
CA VAL A 47 -0.26 5.75 6.48
C VAL A 47 0.11 5.61 5.02
N ARG A 48 0.57 6.68 4.38
CA ARG A 48 0.89 6.69 2.94
C ARG A 48 1.86 5.59 2.53
N TRP A 49 2.82 5.29 3.40
CA TRP A 49 3.85 4.27 3.14
C TRP A 49 3.77 3.10 4.13
N SER A 50 2.63 2.93 4.77
CA SER A 50 2.38 1.81 5.67
C SER A 50 1.81 0.64 4.86
N LEU A 51 2.42 -0.53 4.97
CA LEU A 51 1.92 -1.73 4.27
C LEU A 51 0.50 -2.09 4.70
N ASP A 52 0.11 -1.74 5.92
CA ASP A 52 -1.25 -1.98 6.42
C ASP A 52 -2.32 -1.19 5.67
N ASN A 53 -1.93 -0.11 5.00
CA ASN A 53 -2.83 0.79 4.27
C ASN A 53 -2.84 0.51 2.77
N LEU A 54 -2.16 -0.55 2.33
CA LEU A 54 -1.93 -0.79 0.90
C LEU A 54 -2.37 -2.17 0.49
N VAL A 55 -3.08 -2.25 -0.63
CA VAL A 55 -3.49 -3.52 -1.23
C VAL A 55 -3.11 -3.54 -2.71
N CYS A 56 -2.88 -4.74 -3.22
CA CYS A 56 -2.55 -4.96 -4.63
C CYS A 56 -3.83 -5.26 -5.40
N LEU A 57 -4.16 -4.45 -6.39
CA LEU A 57 -5.35 -4.63 -7.20
C LEU A 57 -5.00 -4.55 -8.69
N CYS A 58 -5.76 -5.27 -9.52
CA CYS A 58 -5.67 -5.09 -10.98
C CYS A 58 -6.23 -3.71 -11.33
N SER A 59 -5.91 -3.22 -12.54
CA SER A 59 -6.33 -1.88 -12.95
C SER A 59 -7.85 -1.73 -12.96
N TYR A 60 -8.59 -2.79 -13.33
CA TYR A 60 -10.05 -2.77 -13.33
C TYR A 60 -10.61 -2.54 -11.90
N HIS A 61 -10.18 -3.35 -10.93
CA HIS A 61 -10.72 -3.24 -9.57
C HIS A 61 -10.17 -2.04 -8.82
N HIS A 62 -8.97 -1.58 -9.13
CA HIS A 62 -8.47 -0.33 -8.58
C HIS A 62 -9.38 0.83 -8.98
N ARG A 63 -9.75 0.91 -10.26
CA ARG A 63 -10.66 1.92 -10.76
C ARG A 63 -12.07 1.74 -10.18
N TYR A 64 -12.57 0.48 -10.21
CA TYR A 64 -13.90 0.18 -9.71
C TYR A 64 -14.09 0.63 -8.27
N PHE A 65 -13.15 0.33 -7.40
CA PHE A 65 -13.23 0.69 -5.98
C PHE A 65 -12.98 2.19 -5.76
N THR A 66 -12.21 2.84 -6.63
CA THR A 66 -12.07 4.29 -6.57
C THR A 66 -13.42 4.98 -6.87
N GLU A 67 -14.18 4.43 -7.80
CA GLU A 67 -15.49 4.94 -8.17
C GLU A 67 -16.61 4.46 -7.24
N ASN A 68 -16.38 3.42 -6.46
CA ASN A 68 -17.37 2.81 -5.56
C ASN A 68 -16.78 2.65 -4.15
N PRO A 69 -16.53 3.76 -3.44
CA PRO A 69 -15.83 3.69 -2.14
C PRO A 69 -16.59 2.95 -1.05
N THR A 70 -17.91 2.94 -1.10
CA THR A 70 -18.71 2.19 -0.11
C THR A 70 -18.50 0.69 -0.26
N GLU A 71 -18.48 0.20 -1.50
CA GLU A 71 -18.19 -1.21 -1.79
C GLU A 71 -16.76 -1.58 -1.40
N PHE A 72 -15.82 -0.66 -1.63
CA PHE A 72 -14.43 -0.85 -1.25
C PHE A 72 -14.31 -1.05 0.26
N THR A 73 -14.94 -0.17 1.04
CA THR A 73 -14.92 -0.25 2.50
C THR A 73 -15.53 -1.56 2.99
N ALA A 74 -16.67 -1.97 2.42
CA ALA A 74 -17.31 -3.23 2.80
C ALA A 74 -16.40 -4.44 2.55
N TRP A 75 -15.74 -4.48 1.40
CA TRP A 75 -14.79 -5.55 1.10
C TRP A 75 -13.62 -5.55 2.06
N LEU A 76 -13.04 -4.38 2.35
CA LEU A 76 -11.89 -4.28 3.23
C LEU A 76 -12.21 -4.69 4.66
N GLU A 77 -13.41 -4.35 5.16
CA GLU A 77 -13.84 -4.77 6.49
C GLU A 77 -13.93 -6.29 6.60
N GLU A 78 -14.41 -6.95 5.55
CA GLU A 78 -14.47 -8.40 5.49
C GLU A 78 -13.09 -9.03 5.31
N TYR A 79 -12.29 -8.47 4.41
CA TYR A 79 -10.98 -9.02 4.02
C TYR A 79 -9.91 -8.82 5.10
N LEU A 80 -9.81 -7.61 5.63
CA LEU A 80 -8.78 -7.24 6.60
C LEU A 80 -9.28 -7.28 8.04
N GLY A 81 -10.59 -7.20 8.25
CA GLY A 81 -11.20 -7.16 9.56
C GLY A 81 -11.43 -5.74 10.05
N GLN A 82 -12.46 -5.60 10.91
CA GLN A 82 -12.89 -4.32 11.42
C GLN A 82 -11.82 -3.67 12.30
N GLY A 83 -11.13 -4.47 13.13
CA GLY A 83 -10.04 -3.97 13.98
C GLY A 83 -8.90 -3.36 13.17
N HIS A 84 -8.55 -3.97 12.03
CA HIS A 84 -7.53 -3.44 11.12
C HIS A 84 -7.96 -2.07 10.57
N MET A 85 -9.22 -1.96 10.14
CA MET A 85 -9.74 -0.73 9.58
C MET A 85 -9.84 0.38 10.63
N GLU A 86 -10.19 0.04 11.87
CA GLU A 86 -10.21 1.00 12.98
C GLU A 86 -8.79 1.50 13.31
N MET A 87 -7.82 0.61 13.32
CA MET A 87 -6.41 0.96 13.55
C MET A 87 -5.93 1.95 12.49
N LEU A 88 -6.27 1.70 11.22
CA LEU A 88 -5.90 2.61 10.13
C LEU A 88 -6.57 3.98 10.28
N LEU A 89 -7.83 4.00 10.70
CA LEU A 89 -8.56 5.25 10.88
C LEU A 89 -7.92 6.11 11.99
N GLU A 90 -7.52 5.49 13.08
CA GLU A 90 -6.80 6.19 14.15
C GLU A 90 -5.44 6.70 13.66
N LYS A 91 -4.68 5.83 13.00
CA LYS A 91 -3.34 6.14 12.53
C LYS A 91 -3.32 7.25 11.48
N LYS A 92 -4.31 7.28 10.58
CA LYS A 92 -4.36 8.31 9.54
C LYS A 92 -4.54 9.72 10.10
N ASN A 93 -5.14 9.83 11.27
CA ASN A 93 -5.38 11.12 11.94
C ASN A 93 -4.18 11.63 12.73
N ILE A 94 -3.13 10.82 12.84
CA ILE A 94 -1.88 11.23 13.47
C ILE A 94 -1.13 12.14 12.50
N LEU A 95 -0.77 13.32 12.96
CA LEU A 95 0.00 14.25 12.14
C LEU A 95 1.42 13.73 11.98
N MET A 96 1.86 13.56 10.75
CA MET A 96 3.21 13.09 10.44
C MET A 96 3.85 14.05 9.45
N PRO A 97 4.63 15.03 9.94
CA PRO A 97 5.36 15.91 9.05
C PRO A 97 6.42 15.11 8.30
N THR A 98 6.58 15.39 7.02
CA THR A 98 7.59 14.73 6.22
C THR A 98 8.53 15.75 5.61
N ASN A 99 9.76 15.34 5.39
CA ASN A 99 10.73 16.14 4.68
C ASN A 99 11.48 15.24 3.70
N LYS A 100 12.35 15.85 2.89
CA LYS A 100 13.10 15.14 1.86
C LYS A 100 13.95 14.01 2.46
N LYS A 101 14.56 14.25 3.61
CA LYS A 101 15.40 13.25 4.28
C LYS A 101 14.59 12.03 4.71
N LEU A 102 13.44 12.24 5.31
CA LEU A 102 12.57 11.13 5.74
C LEU A 102 12.08 10.33 4.55
N ARG A 103 11.67 11.01 3.47
CA ARG A 103 11.21 10.32 2.28
C ARG A 103 12.31 9.49 1.62
N ALA A 104 13.56 9.97 1.67
CA ALA A 104 14.71 9.20 1.20
C ALA A 104 14.95 7.95 2.06
N GLU A 105 14.76 8.06 3.36
CA GLU A 105 14.87 6.92 4.28
C GLU A 105 13.79 5.86 4.00
N ILE A 106 12.57 6.29 3.73
CA ILE A 106 11.46 5.39 3.37
C ILE A 106 11.77 4.66 2.06
N ALA A 107 12.26 5.38 1.05
CA ALA A 107 12.66 4.79 -0.22
C ALA A 107 13.74 3.72 -0.03
N LYS A 108 14.76 4.04 0.78
CA LYS A 108 15.83 3.09 1.10
C LYS A 108 15.31 1.86 1.81
N HIS A 109 14.41 2.04 2.78
CA HIS A 109 13.79 0.94 3.52
C HIS A 109 13.12 -0.05 2.57
N TYR A 110 12.24 0.43 1.71
CA TYR A 110 11.49 -0.46 0.82
C TYR A 110 12.36 -1.06 -0.29
N ARG A 111 13.37 -0.34 -0.75
CA ARG A 111 14.33 -0.91 -1.70
C ARG A 111 15.06 -2.11 -1.08
N LEU A 112 15.45 -1.99 0.20
CA LEU A 112 16.12 -3.09 0.92
C LEU A 112 15.16 -4.24 1.20
N GLU A 113 13.91 -3.94 1.56
CA GLU A 113 12.90 -4.98 1.79
C GLU A 113 12.60 -5.75 0.51
N LEU A 114 12.52 -5.07 -0.62
CA LEU A 114 12.32 -5.71 -1.92
C LEU A 114 13.48 -6.67 -2.24
N ARG A 115 14.70 -6.24 -1.98
CA ARG A 115 15.89 -7.08 -2.19
C ARG A 115 15.84 -8.34 -1.34
N LYS A 116 15.44 -8.23 -0.07
CA LYS A 116 15.30 -9.38 0.82
C LYS A 116 14.24 -10.36 0.30
N MET A 117 13.12 -9.83 -0.21
CA MET A 117 12.06 -10.66 -0.80
C MET A 117 12.53 -11.39 -2.05
N GLU A 118 13.35 -10.75 -2.87
CA GLU A 118 13.90 -11.36 -4.07
C GLU A 118 14.91 -12.46 -3.74
N GLN A 119 15.66 -12.31 -2.65
CA GLN A 119 16.64 -13.31 -2.20
C GLN A 119 15.99 -14.49 -1.47
N ASP A 120 14.88 -14.26 -0.83
CA ASP A 120 14.15 -15.26 -0.05
C ASP A 120 12.65 -15.09 -0.24
N PRO A 121 12.02 -15.92 -1.11
CA PRO A 121 10.59 -15.81 -1.38
C PRO A 121 9.69 -15.99 -0.15
N SER A 122 10.20 -16.57 0.93
CA SER A 122 9.45 -16.73 2.18
C SER A 122 9.55 -15.51 3.10
N TYR A 123 10.40 -14.55 2.76
CA TYR A 123 10.59 -13.36 3.60
C TYR A 123 9.34 -12.47 3.59
N GLU A 124 8.84 -12.16 4.78
CA GLU A 124 7.73 -11.24 4.93
C GLU A 124 8.26 -9.81 5.10
N PRO A 125 7.92 -8.89 4.19
CA PRO A 125 8.44 -7.52 4.27
C PRO A 125 7.92 -6.79 5.50
N VAL A 126 8.76 -5.93 6.04
CA VAL A 126 8.45 -5.12 7.23
C VAL A 126 8.02 -3.74 6.78
N SER A 127 6.88 -3.28 7.30
CA SER A 127 6.40 -1.93 7.05
C SER A 127 7.35 -0.91 7.67
N TYR A 128 7.53 0.23 7.01
CA TYR A 128 8.33 1.32 7.55
C TYR A 128 7.70 1.86 8.83
N ASN A 129 6.36 1.93 8.86
CA ASN A 129 5.65 2.45 10.03
C ASN A 129 4.30 1.78 10.25
#